data_9fa6024270d1b6085e931554bbc8663e
#
_entry.id   9fa6024270d1b6085e931554bbc8663e
#
_cell.length_a   1.000
_cell.length_b   1.000
_cell.length_c   1.000
_cell.angle_alpha   90.00
_cell.angle_beta   90.00
_cell.angle_gamma   90.00
#
_symmetry.space_group_name_H-M   'P 1'
#
loop_
_entity.id
_entity.type
_entity.pdbx_description
1 polymer ?
#
loop_
_entity_poly.entity_id
_entity_poly.type
_entity_poly.pdbx_seq_one_letter_code
_entity_poly.pdbx_strand_id
1 'polypeptide(L)'
;MWFLEEYKKLQKESPRLALTCVNSENSDFTNYCSFNRNCYFCFGIHYSEDCYYLGYSVKNTDCTDCEDIERSELMYECILCEKCYNCTHGSYLIACSDCDFCWDMSNCTNCFLCTGMQNTSHCIANEKLTEEEYKKKKRELLDKYSIEKLLEELIKVRQKHPQRAVFQKNCENCIGPDLRHCKNVFYSSAAKNSEDCIYTLRHINNVKDGVDIECIAANPSEVIYNSIGCSGIQNVQNSCIVWFSSDIYHSEQIWNSRHCLLCVSRNHAEHEILNKKYPPEEYFKKFEEIKQEMLAAGVWNQINFPSTYKYEDTLAELYYSR
;
A
#
# COMPACT_ATOMS: atom_id res chain seq x y z
N MET A 1 -6.12 -14.38 -31.53
CA MET A 1 -5.86 -12.98 -31.95
C MET A 1 -4.34 -12.82 -32.01
N TRP A 2 -3.84 -12.47 -33.15
CA TRP A 2 -2.40 -12.39 -33.41
C TRP A 2 -1.66 -11.46 -32.43
N PHE A 3 -2.25 -10.32 -32.07
CA PHE A 3 -1.62 -9.34 -31.19
C PHE A 3 -1.48 -9.83 -29.74
N LEU A 4 -2.35 -10.71 -29.23
CA LEU A 4 -2.19 -11.32 -27.93
C LEU A 4 -1.07 -12.36 -27.90
N GLU A 5 -0.86 -13.08 -29.02
CA GLU A 5 0.26 -14.01 -29.15
C GLU A 5 1.59 -13.25 -29.22
N GLU A 6 1.63 -12.18 -30.03
CA GLU A 6 2.80 -11.29 -30.08
C GLU A 6 3.06 -10.61 -28.72
N TYR A 7 2.03 -10.20 -27.99
CA TYR A 7 2.21 -9.65 -26.65
C TYR A 7 2.81 -10.67 -25.66
N LYS A 8 2.31 -11.91 -25.66
CA LYS A 8 2.89 -12.99 -24.83
C LYS A 8 4.35 -13.29 -25.20
N LYS A 9 4.68 -13.22 -26.47
CA LYS A 9 6.06 -13.36 -26.92
C LYS A 9 6.90 -12.18 -26.43
N LEU A 10 6.40 -10.96 -26.59
CA LEU A 10 7.05 -9.75 -26.12
C LEU A 10 7.29 -9.78 -24.60
N GLN A 11 6.34 -10.25 -23.81
CA GLN A 11 6.49 -10.44 -22.36
C GLN A 11 7.65 -11.39 -22.00
N LYS A 12 7.87 -12.44 -22.78
CA LYS A 12 8.97 -13.39 -22.55
C LYS A 12 10.34 -12.88 -23.00
N GLU A 13 10.35 -12.08 -24.07
CA GLU A 13 11.58 -11.58 -24.69
C GLU A 13 12.05 -10.23 -24.11
N SER A 14 11.15 -9.44 -23.53
CA SER A 14 11.49 -8.13 -22.97
C SER A 14 12.19 -8.26 -21.62
N PRO A 15 13.34 -7.60 -21.41
CA PRO A 15 13.93 -7.47 -20.10
C PRO A 15 12.95 -6.78 -19.13
N ARG A 16 12.78 -7.34 -17.96
CA ARG A 16 11.94 -6.77 -16.89
C ARG A 16 12.72 -6.65 -15.61
N LEU A 17 12.43 -5.62 -14.84
CA LEU A 17 13.03 -5.47 -13.53
C LEU A 17 12.49 -6.56 -12.61
N ALA A 18 13.39 -7.33 -12.01
CA ALA A 18 13.02 -8.31 -10.99
C ALA A 18 12.52 -7.63 -9.70
N LEU A 19 13.11 -6.47 -9.38
CA LEU A 19 12.75 -5.62 -8.27
C LEU A 19 12.62 -4.19 -8.77
N THR A 20 11.56 -3.50 -8.38
CA THR A 20 11.40 -2.06 -8.65
C THR A 20 11.91 -1.28 -7.43
N CYS A 21 13.16 -0.85 -7.50
CA CYS A 21 13.78 -0.05 -6.46
C CYS A 21 14.48 1.15 -7.12
N VAL A 22 13.93 2.36 -6.93
CA VAL A 22 14.37 3.57 -7.62
C VAL A 22 15.08 4.53 -6.67
N ASN A 23 16.25 5.04 -7.05
CA ASN A 23 17.01 6.03 -6.27
C ASN A 23 17.20 5.61 -4.80
N SER A 24 17.47 4.35 -4.54
CA SER A 24 17.70 3.82 -3.20
C SER A 24 19.14 3.35 -3.05
N GLU A 25 19.70 3.50 -1.86
CA GLU A 25 21.08 3.17 -1.53
C GLU A 25 21.10 2.08 -0.45
N ASN A 26 22.00 1.08 -0.62
CA ASN A 26 22.19 0.00 0.35
C ASN A 26 20.86 -0.62 0.84
N SER A 27 19.96 -0.94 -0.12
CA SER A 27 18.60 -1.39 0.18
C SER A 27 18.31 -2.70 -0.54
N ASP A 28 18.78 -3.81 0.07
CA ASP A 28 18.70 -5.13 -0.52
C ASP A 28 17.33 -5.79 -0.28
N PHE A 29 16.92 -6.63 -1.23
CA PHE A 29 15.63 -7.33 -1.21
C PHE A 29 14.42 -6.42 -0.99
N THR A 30 14.52 -5.16 -1.43
CA THR A 30 13.40 -4.22 -1.42
C THR A 30 12.69 -4.21 -2.76
N ASN A 31 11.36 -4.15 -2.76
CA ASN A 31 10.59 -4.11 -3.99
C ASN A 31 9.48 -3.05 -3.91
N TYR A 32 9.18 -2.44 -5.05
CA TYR A 32 8.20 -1.36 -5.14
C TYR A 32 8.56 -0.16 -4.24
N CYS A 33 9.83 0.22 -4.27
CA CYS A 33 10.44 1.14 -3.34
C CYS A 33 11.13 2.31 -4.05
N SER A 34 11.25 3.47 -3.37
CA SER A 34 12.01 4.60 -3.89
C SER A 34 12.58 5.50 -2.80
N PHE A 35 13.77 6.08 -3.07
CA PHE A 35 14.44 7.05 -2.20
C PHE A 35 14.68 6.54 -0.78
N ASN A 36 15.10 5.30 -0.64
CA ASN A 36 15.38 4.67 0.65
C ASN A 36 16.89 4.53 0.87
N ARG A 37 17.30 4.46 2.13
CA ARG A 37 18.68 4.19 2.52
C ARG A 37 18.75 3.15 3.62
N ASN A 38 19.70 2.20 3.50
CA ASN A 38 19.93 1.13 4.48
C ASN A 38 18.67 0.32 4.83
N CYS A 39 17.83 0.03 3.84
CA CYS A 39 16.61 -0.74 4.08
C CYS A 39 16.78 -2.20 3.63
N TYR A 40 16.18 -3.14 4.36
CA TYR A 40 16.30 -4.55 4.05
C TYR A 40 14.95 -5.25 4.11
N PHE A 41 14.65 -6.03 3.07
CA PHE A 41 13.44 -6.85 2.95
C PHE A 41 12.15 -6.05 3.15
N CYS A 42 12.04 -4.94 2.43
CA CYS A 42 10.89 -4.03 2.51
C CYS A 42 10.07 -4.01 1.22
N PHE A 43 8.77 -3.77 1.32
CA PHE A 43 7.87 -3.71 0.20
C PHE A 43 6.99 -2.46 0.24
N GLY A 44 6.96 -1.70 -0.86
CA GLY A 44 6.13 -0.50 -0.97
C GLY A 44 6.56 0.64 -0.05
N ILE A 45 7.87 0.78 0.23
CA ILE A 45 8.36 1.85 1.11
C ILE A 45 9.01 2.99 0.32
N HIS A 46 8.83 4.21 0.81
CA HIS A 46 9.36 5.39 0.16
C HIS A 46 9.94 6.38 1.16
N TYR A 47 11.09 7.00 0.80
CA TYR A 47 11.77 8.03 1.61
C TYR A 47 12.06 7.56 3.04
N SER A 48 12.48 6.31 3.21
CA SER A 48 12.73 5.69 4.52
C SER A 48 14.19 5.33 4.71
N GLU A 49 14.66 5.34 5.96
CA GLU A 49 16.06 5.10 6.33
C GLU A 49 16.14 4.14 7.50
N ASP A 50 17.15 3.24 7.45
CA ASP A 50 17.44 2.26 8.51
C ASP A 50 16.20 1.41 8.90
N CYS A 51 15.47 0.93 7.88
CA CYS A 51 14.22 0.21 8.06
C CYS A 51 14.30 -1.24 7.62
N TYR A 52 13.71 -2.15 8.40
CA TYR A 52 13.78 -3.59 8.19
C TYR A 52 12.38 -4.21 8.23
N TYR A 53 12.06 -5.06 7.24
CA TYR A 53 10.79 -5.80 7.17
C TYR A 53 9.55 -4.90 7.20
N LEU A 54 9.61 -3.76 6.49
CA LEU A 54 8.48 -2.83 6.40
C LEU A 54 7.61 -3.10 5.18
N GLY A 55 6.30 -2.96 5.37
CA GLY A 55 5.31 -2.94 4.30
C GLY A 55 4.61 -1.59 4.18
N TYR A 56 4.40 -1.10 2.94
CA TYR A 56 3.55 0.04 2.59
C TYR A 56 3.73 1.31 3.46
N SER A 57 4.95 1.75 3.60
CA SER A 57 5.32 2.76 4.59
C SER A 57 6.07 3.94 3.97
N VAL A 58 5.92 5.15 4.53
CA VAL A 58 6.50 6.37 3.93
C VAL A 58 7.16 7.26 4.98
N LYS A 59 8.41 7.70 4.70
CA LYS A 59 9.17 8.65 5.53
C LYS A 59 9.41 8.18 6.95
N ASN A 60 9.92 6.97 7.10
CA ASN A 60 10.21 6.37 8.41
C ASN A 60 11.69 6.23 8.64
N THR A 61 12.09 6.20 9.91
CA THR A 61 13.49 6.02 10.33
C THR A 61 13.55 5.05 11.51
N ASP A 62 14.54 4.14 11.50
CA ASP A 62 14.77 3.17 12.58
C ASP A 62 13.54 2.32 12.92
N CYS A 63 12.84 1.82 11.90
CA CYS A 63 11.61 1.05 12.07
C CYS A 63 11.79 -0.41 11.65
N THR A 64 11.21 -1.34 12.42
CA THR A 64 11.30 -2.78 12.14
C THR A 64 9.95 -3.47 12.33
N ASP A 65 9.63 -4.45 11.44
CA ASP A 65 8.41 -5.27 11.48
C ASP A 65 7.12 -4.44 11.53
N CYS A 66 7.04 -3.36 10.73
CA CYS A 66 5.91 -2.46 10.73
C CYS A 66 5.18 -2.45 9.37
N GLU A 67 3.88 -2.18 9.41
CA GLU A 67 3.06 -2.04 8.20
C GLU A 67 2.19 -0.77 8.30
N ASP A 68 2.01 -0.07 7.15
CA ASP A 68 1.17 1.11 7.04
C ASP A 68 1.58 2.32 7.91
N ILE A 69 2.87 2.46 8.22
CA ILE A 69 3.36 3.58 9.03
C ILE A 69 3.78 4.78 8.16
N GLU A 70 3.55 5.98 8.66
CA GLU A 70 3.92 7.21 7.99
C GLU A 70 4.58 8.20 8.97
N ARG A 71 5.77 8.73 8.59
CA ARG A 71 6.52 9.72 9.37
C ARG A 71 6.78 9.29 10.80
N SER A 72 7.19 8.05 10.94
CA SER A 72 7.40 7.41 12.25
C SER A 72 8.89 7.15 12.49
N GLU A 73 9.26 7.10 13.75
CA GLU A 73 10.63 6.88 14.20
C GLU A 73 10.65 5.90 15.38
N LEU A 74 11.65 5.01 15.40
CA LEU A 74 11.87 4.06 16.49
C LEU A 74 10.68 3.12 16.75
N MET A 75 10.11 2.56 15.68
CA MET A 75 8.92 1.71 15.76
C MET A 75 9.28 0.24 15.67
N TYR A 76 8.60 -0.59 16.45
CA TYR A 76 8.72 -2.05 16.39
C TYR A 76 7.34 -2.74 16.48
N GLU A 77 7.08 -3.68 15.58
CA GLU A 77 5.85 -4.49 15.51
C GLU A 77 4.53 -3.66 15.51
N CYS A 78 4.50 -2.58 14.76
CA CYS A 78 3.35 -1.68 14.73
C CYS A 78 2.57 -1.77 13.42
N ILE A 79 1.24 -1.74 13.52
CA ILE A 79 0.32 -1.78 12.37
C ILE A 79 -0.57 -0.53 12.37
N LEU A 80 -0.70 0.15 11.22
CA LEU A 80 -1.56 1.30 10.96
C LEU A 80 -1.31 2.53 11.84
N CYS A 81 -0.07 2.74 12.27
CA CYS A 81 0.32 3.85 13.13
C CYS A 81 0.47 5.15 12.34
N GLU A 82 -0.10 6.24 12.83
CA GLU A 82 0.05 7.58 12.26
C GLU A 82 0.70 8.50 13.30
N LYS A 83 1.87 9.08 12.99
CA LYS A 83 2.64 10.00 13.84
C LYS A 83 2.95 9.49 15.26
N CYS A 84 3.15 8.19 15.39
CA CYS A 84 3.49 7.57 16.66
C CYS A 84 4.99 7.66 16.92
N TYR A 85 5.37 7.82 18.16
CA TYR A 85 6.74 7.80 18.65
C TYR A 85 6.88 6.63 19.63
N ASN A 86 7.92 5.80 19.43
CA ASN A 86 8.29 4.68 20.30
C ASN A 86 7.12 3.75 20.70
N CYS A 87 6.30 3.36 19.71
CA CYS A 87 5.23 2.39 19.94
C CYS A 87 5.76 0.96 19.72
N THR A 88 5.66 0.13 20.74
CA THR A 88 6.00 -1.29 20.71
C THR A 88 4.71 -2.12 20.72
N HIS A 89 4.56 -3.09 19.82
CA HIS A 89 3.40 -3.98 19.70
C HIS A 89 2.03 -3.24 19.63
N GLY A 90 1.99 -2.09 18.98
CA GLY A 90 0.76 -1.29 18.83
C GLY A 90 -0.02 -1.64 17.56
N SER A 91 -1.35 -1.50 17.62
CA SER A 91 -2.23 -1.64 16.46
C SER A 91 -3.24 -0.49 16.42
N TYR A 92 -3.51 0.07 15.23
CA TYR A 92 -4.45 1.18 14.99
C TYR A 92 -4.18 2.44 15.84
N LEU A 93 -2.92 2.76 16.10
CA LEU A 93 -2.54 3.93 16.88
C LEU A 93 -2.51 5.19 16.01
N ILE A 94 -3.14 6.28 16.43
CA ILE A 94 -3.15 7.56 15.75
C ILE A 94 -2.64 8.64 16.67
N ALA A 95 -1.55 9.30 16.28
CA ALA A 95 -0.92 10.41 17.01
C ALA A 95 -0.64 10.10 18.49
N CYS A 96 -0.17 8.90 18.79
CA CYS A 96 0.14 8.41 20.13
C CYS A 96 1.65 8.43 20.38
N SER A 97 2.06 8.65 21.62
CA SER A 97 3.46 8.57 22.09
C SER A 97 3.57 7.60 23.25
N ASP A 98 4.63 6.79 23.28
CA ASP A 98 4.94 5.86 24.38
C ASP A 98 3.76 4.97 24.79
N CYS A 99 3.07 4.41 23.80
CA CYS A 99 1.94 3.50 24.01
C CYS A 99 2.34 2.07 23.67
N ASP A 100 2.63 1.26 24.69
CA ASP A 100 3.02 -0.14 24.54
C ASP A 100 1.85 -1.10 24.75
N PHE A 101 1.77 -2.15 23.95
CA PHE A 101 0.69 -3.15 24.04
C PHE A 101 -0.69 -2.51 24.07
N CYS A 102 -0.96 -1.63 23.10
CA CYS A 102 -2.21 -0.89 23.02
C CYS A 102 -2.95 -1.16 21.72
N TRP A 103 -4.27 -1.08 21.74
CA TRP A 103 -5.12 -1.32 20.58
C TRP A 103 -6.17 -0.20 20.44
N ASP A 104 -6.35 0.33 19.21
CA ASP A 104 -7.37 1.32 18.88
C ASP A 104 -7.33 2.57 19.80
N MET A 105 -6.17 3.20 19.86
CA MET A 105 -5.93 4.40 20.63
C MET A 105 -6.04 5.65 19.76
N SER A 106 -6.32 6.81 20.35
CA SER A 106 -6.30 8.08 19.62
C SER A 106 -5.87 9.24 20.52
N ASN A 107 -4.82 9.97 20.13
CA ASN A 107 -4.27 11.07 20.91
C ASN A 107 -3.95 10.69 22.37
N CYS A 108 -3.31 9.56 22.57
CA CYS A 108 -2.95 9.06 23.90
C CYS A 108 -1.43 9.10 24.09
N THR A 109 -0.99 9.28 25.32
CA THR A 109 0.42 9.26 25.68
C THR A 109 0.65 8.43 26.94
N ASN A 110 1.79 7.72 27.00
CA ASN A 110 2.13 6.90 28.17
C ASN A 110 0.98 5.94 28.55
N CYS A 111 0.59 5.07 27.64
CA CYS A 111 -0.43 4.05 27.91
C CYS A 111 0.17 2.64 27.77
N PHE A 112 -0.29 1.71 28.57
CA PHE A 112 0.18 0.33 28.62
C PHE A 112 -0.97 -0.64 28.79
N LEU A 113 -1.07 -1.67 27.96
CA LEU A 113 -2.16 -2.66 27.95
C LEU A 113 -3.56 -2.02 27.80
N CYS A 114 -3.70 -1.01 26.96
CA CYS A 114 -4.94 -0.24 26.83
C CYS A 114 -5.64 -0.48 25.49
N THR A 115 -6.96 -0.26 25.44
CA THR A 115 -7.76 -0.40 24.25
C THR A 115 -8.90 0.61 24.16
N GLY A 116 -9.17 1.13 22.94
CA GLY A 116 -10.34 1.98 22.66
C GLY A 116 -10.34 3.34 23.37
N MET A 117 -9.17 3.86 23.79
CA MET A 117 -9.10 5.10 24.54
C MET A 117 -8.77 6.30 23.65
N GLN A 118 -9.22 7.48 24.08
CA GLN A 118 -9.00 8.73 23.35
C GLN A 118 -8.63 9.86 24.31
N ASN A 119 -7.71 10.74 23.87
CA ASN A 119 -7.33 11.98 24.57
C ASN A 119 -6.96 11.76 26.04
N THR A 120 -6.14 10.77 26.33
CA THR A 120 -5.74 10.42 27.70
C THR A 120 -4.26 10.13 27.83
N SER A 121 -3.78 10.04 29.06
CA SER A 121 -2.39 9.73 29.36
C SER A 121 -2.25 8.95 30.65
N HIS A 122 -1.11 8.25 30.82
CA HIS A 122 -0.77 7.51 32.04
C HIS A 122 -1.83 6.47 32.43
N CYS A 123 -2.22 5.62 31.45
CA CYS A 123 -3.21 4.57 31.69
C CYS A 123 -2.57 3.18 31.63
N ILE A 124 -3.00 2.28 32.51
CA ILE A 124 -2.67 0.84 32.44
C ILE A 124 -3.98 0.04 32.50
N ALA A 125 -4.19 -0.87 31.54
CA ALA A 125 -5.41 -1.68 31.41
C ALA A 125 -6.70 -0.82 31.45
N ASN A 126 -6.70 0.31 30.76
CA ASN A 126 -7.73 1.36 30.72
C ASN A 126 -7.99 2.11 32.05
N GLU A 127 -7.18 1.90 33.07
CA GLU A 127 -7.28 2.66 34.32
C GLU A 127 -6.30 3.84 34.33
N LYS A 128 -6.81 5.05 34.63
CA LYS A 128 -6.02 6.28 34.75
C LYS A 128 -5.23 6.26 36.04
N LEU A 129 -3.95 6.58 35.96
CA LEU A 129 -3.02 6.65 37.09
C LEU A 129 -2.33 8.01 37.14
N THR A 130 -1.65 8.30 38.25
CA THR A 130 -0.65 9.38 38.29
C THR A 130 0.58 8.95 37.46
N GLU A 131 1.40 9.93 37.08
CA GLU A 131 2.63 9.65 36.33
C GLU A 131 3.59 8.72 37.09
N GLU A 132 3.71 8.94 38.41
CA GLU A 132 4.57 8.12 39.26
C GLU A 132 4.08 6.68 39.41
N GLU A 133 2.77 6.50 39.63
CA GLU A 133 2.13 5.18 39.71
C GLU A 133 2.23 4.45 38.38
N TYR A 134 2.02 5.13 37.25
CA TYR A 134 2.17 4.58 35.93
C TYR A 134 3.59 4.02 35.70
N LYS A 135 4.62 4.85 35.94
CA LYS A 135 6.02 4.44 35.73
C LYS A 135 6.40 3.25 36.61
N LYS A 136 5.97 3.25 37.87
CA LYS A 136 6.22 2.14 38.79
C LYS A 136 5.52 0.85 38.35
N LYS A 137 4.22 0.91 38.09
CA LYS A 137 3.39 -0.25 37.73
C LYS A 137 3.79 -0.82 36.37
N LYS A 138 4.10 0.03 35.37
CA LYS A 138 4.61 -0.42 34.07
C LYS A 138 5.90 -1.23 34.21
N ARG A 139 6.88 -0.73 35.01
CA ARG A 139 8.13 -1.45 35.27
C ARG A 139 7.89 -2.80 35.96
N GLU A 140 7.06 -2.83 36.99
CA GLU A 140 6.71 -4.07 37.69
C GLU A 140 6.08 -5.12 36.75
N LEU A 141 5.24 -4.69 35.82
CA LEU A 141 4.60 -5.60 34.84
C LEU A 141 5.60 -6.11 33.82
N LEU A 142 6.50 -5.26 33.30
CA LEU A 142 7.55 -5.65 32.35
C LEU A 142 8.58 -6.59 32.98
N ASP A 143 8.93 -6.38 34.27
CA ASP A 143 9.84 -7.26 35.00
C ASP A 143 9.22 -8.65 35.33
N LYS A 144 7.89 -8.68 35.46
CA LYS A 144 7.15 -9.87 35.91
C LYS A 144 6.69 -10.78 34.78
N TYR A 145 6.32 -10.22 33.63
CA TYR A 145 5.65 -10.96 32.57
C TYR A 145 6.47 -10.99 31.28
N SER A 146 6.42 -12.11 30.55
CA SER A 146 6.94 -12.20 29.19
C SER A 146 6.03 -11.44 28.21
N ILE A 147 6.53 -11.19 27.00
CA ILE A 147 5.79 -10.52 25.92
C ILE A 147 4.48 -11.27 25.60
N GLU A 148 4.55 -12.60 25.48
CA GLU A 148 3.38 -13.44 25.19
C GLU A 148 2.32 -13.28 26.29
N LYS A 149 2.75 -13.19 27.55
CA LYS A 149 1.85 -12.99 28.66
C LYS A 149 1.20 -11.62 28.68
N LEU A 150 1.93 -10.58 28.30
CA LEU A 150 1.40 -9.23 28.16
C LEU A 150 0.38 -9.15 27.01
N LEU A 151 0.61 -9.84 25.89
CA LEU A 151 -0.36 -9.94 24.80
C LEU A 151 -1.65 -10.68 25.25
N GLU A 152 -1.55 -11.74 26.02
CA GLU A 152 -2.73 -12.39 26.61
C GLU A 152 -3.52 -11.44 27.54
N GLU A 153 -2.85 -10.64 28.35
CA GLU A 153 -3.51 -9.65 29.21
C GLU A 153 -4.17 -8.54 28.39
N LEU A 154 -3.54 -8.06 27.32
CA LEU A 154 -4.17 -7.13 26.38
C LEU A 154 -5.45 -7.72 25.77
N ILE A 155 -5.44 -8.97 25.34
CA ILE A 155 -6.63 -9.65 24.81
C ILE A 155 -7.76 -9.65 25.86
N LYS A 156 -7.46 -9.92 27.11
CA LYS A 156 -8.45 -9.88 28.20
C LYS A 156 -9.02 -8.49 28.43
N VAL A 157 -8.18 -7.44 28.33
CA VAL A 157 -8.65 -6.05 28.42
C VAL A 157 -9.56 -5.73 27.23
N ARG A 158 -9.17 -6.11 26.00
CA ARG A 158 -9.97 -5.91 24.79
C ARG A 158 -11.34 -6.59 24.87
N GLN A 159 -11.43 -7.79 25.42
CA GLN A 159 -12.70 -8.53 25.58
C GLN A 159 -13.68 -7.84 26.54
N LYS A 160 -13.20 -7.03 27.47
CA LYS A 160 -14.03 -6.30 28.44
C LYS A 160 -14.55 -4.95 27.92
N HIS A 161 -14.02 -4.47 26.80
CA HIS A 161 -14.37 -3.17 26.25
C HIS A 161 -14.95 -3.29 24.84
N PRO A 162 -15.90 -2.43 24.46
CA PRO A 162 -16.41 -2.38 23.10
C PRO A 162 -15.30 -2.15 22.09
N GLN A 163 -15.28 -2.93 21.01
CA GLN A 163 -14.34 -2.76 19.92
C GLN A 163 -15.06 -2.17 18.69
N ARG A 164 -14.41 -1.28 17.98
CA ARG A 164 -14.94 -0.78 16.69
C ARG A 164 -14.87 -1.89 15.64
N ALA A 165 -15.95 -2.10 14.93
CA ALA A 165 -15.98 -3.05 13.82
C ALA A 165 -15.23 -2.52 12.59
N VAL A 166 -15.26 -1.20 12.40
CA VAL A 166 -14.57 -0.49 11.31
C VAL A 166 -13.96 0.80 11.82
N PHE A 167 -12.86 1.21 11.23
CA PHE A 167 -12.26 2.51 11.47
C PHE A 167 -12.57 3.44 10.30
N GLN A 168 -13.39 4.46 10.52
CA GLN A 168 -13.69 5.48 9.53
C GLN A 168 -13.56 6.87 10.15
N LYS A 169 -12.82 7.76 9.50
CA LYS A 169 -12.60 9.14 9.96
C LYS A 169 -12.85 10.12 8.83
N ASN A 170 -13.78 11.06 9.06
CA ASN A 170 -14.15 12.08 8.07
C ASN A 170 -14.51 11.46 6.70
N CYS A 171 -15.37 10.45 6.72
CA CYS A 171 -15.85 9.76 5.53
C CYS A 171 -17.32 10.07 5.25
N GLU A 172 -17.66 10.21 3.97
CA GLU A 172 -19.03 10.41 3.49
C GLU A 172 -19.39 9.30 2.50
N ASN A 173 -20.48 8.59 2.74
CA ASN A 173 -20.98 7.54 1.86
C ASN A 173 -19.91 6.48 1.52
N CYS A 174 -19.33 5.86 2.56
CA CYS A 174 -18.23 4.91 2.41
C CYS A 174 -18.52 3.55 3.05
N ILE A 175 -18.05 2.47 2.43
CA ILE A 175 -18.14 1.09 2.94
C ILE A 175 -16.75 0.45 2.86
N GLY A 176 -16.18 0.13 4.02
CA GLY A 176 -14.89 -0.55 4.12
C GLY A 176 -14.18 -0.29 5.45
N PRO A 177 -13.24 -1.14 5.84
CA PRO A 177 -12.40 -0.93 7.01
C PRO A 177 -11.26 0.06 6.71
N ASP A 178 -10.86 0.83 7.74
CA ASP A 178 -9.77 1.80 7.70
C ASP A 178 -9.84 2.80 6.53
N LEU A 179 -10.85 3.64 6.55
CA LEU A 179 -11.04 4.72 5.58
C LEU A 179 -10.86 6.08 6.24
N ARG A 180 -10.09 6.99 5.62
CA ARG A 180 -9.79 8.32 6.18
C ARG A 180 -9.93 9.40 5.12
N HIS A 181 -10.76 10.41 5.41
CA HIS A 181 -11.01 11.53 4.49
C HIS A 181 -11.47 11.07 3.11
N CYS A 182 -12.41 10.14 3.07
CA CYS A 182 -12.90 9.52 1.84
C CYS A 182 -14.34 9.92 1.55
N LYS A 183 -14.70 9.93 0.25
CA LYS A 183 -16.06 10.18 -0.21
C LYS A 183 -16.43 9.21 -1.34
N ASN A 184 -17.63 8.60 -1.23
CA ASN A 184 -18.10 7.61 -2.20
C ASN A 184 -17.09 6.47 -2.45
N VAL A 185 -16.52 5.90 -1.38
CA VAL A 185 -15.52 4.81 -1.47
C VAL A 185 -16.15 3.52 -0.95
N PHE A 186 -16.23 2.50 -1.82
CA PHE A 186 -16.96 1.27 -1.52
C PHE A 186 -16.06 0.04 -1.60
N TYR A 187 -16.28 -0.91 -0.67
CA TYR A 187 -15.59 -2.20 -0.62
C TYR A 187 -14.06 -2.07 -0.64
N SER A 188 -13.55 -1.03 0.02
CA SER A 188 -12.15 -0.64 0.02
C SER A 188 -11.53 -0.80 1.40
N SER A 189 -10.21 -1.00 1.47
CA SER A 189 -9.47 -1.11 2.72
C SER A 189 -8.24 -0.22 2.71
N ALA A 190 -7.93 0.40 3.87
CA ALA A 190 -6.77 1.27 4.07
C ALA A 190 -6.66 2.44 3.06
N ALA A 191 -7.79 3.06 2.70
CA ALA A 191 -7.84 4.16 1.76
C ALA A 191 -7.78 5.52 2.49
N LYS A 192 -6.97 6.44 1.96
CA LYS A 192 -6.81 7.81 2.49
C LYS A 192 -7.03 8.84 1.38
N ASN A 193 -7.75 9.94 1.71
CA ASN A 193 -7.99 11.09 0.80
C ASN A 193 -8.50 10.68 -0.58
N SER A 194 -9.44 9.76 -0.65
CA SER A 194 -9.91 9.15 -1.90
C SER A 194 -11.37 9.53 -2.18
N GLU A 195 -11.71 9.69 -3.46
CA GLU A 195 -13.04 10.01 -3.93
C GLU A 195 -13.44 9.11 -5.10
N ASP A 196 -14.74 8.69 -5.11
CA ASP A 196 -15.36 7.93 -6.18
C ASP A 196 -14.59 6.64 -6.58
N CYS A 197 -14.34 5.75 -5.61
CA CYS A 197 -13.55 4.54 -5.80
C CYS A 197 -14.31 3.29 -5.36
N ILE A 198 -14.04 2.16 -6.02
CA ILE A 198 -14.57 0.84 -5.67
C ILE A 198 -13.41 -0.18 -5.66
N TYR A 199 -13.44 -1.13 -4.71
CA TYR A 199 -12.47 -2.24 -4.57
C TYR A 199 -11.01 -1.83 -4.42
N THR A 200 -10.76 -0.69 -3.80
CA THR A 200 -9.40 -0.20 -3.62
C THR A 200 -8.73 -0.81 -2.39
N LEU A 201 -7.48 -1.17 -2.51
CA LEU A 201 -6.66 -1.72 -1.43
C LEU A 201 -5.40 -0.87 -1.24
N ARG A 202 -5.21 -0.31 -0.04
CA ARG A 202 -4.01 0.40 0.48
C ARG A 202 -3.59 1.71 -0.20
N HIS A 203 -3.25 2.71 0.62
CA HIS A 203 -2.56 3.98 0.32
C HIS A 203 -2.98 4.74 -0.93
N ILE A 204 -4.24 5.14 -1.00
CA ILE A 204 -4.76 5.86 -2.14
C ILE A 204 -4.95 7.32 -1.79
N ASN A 205 -4.39 8.19 -2.61
CA ASN A 205 -4.62 9.63 -2.56
C ASN A 205 -5.28 10.06 -3.87
N ASN A 206 -6.45 10.73 -3.78
CA ASN A 206 -7.14 11.43 -4.88
C ASN A 206 -7.46 10.59 -6.13
N VAL A 207 -7.87 9.33 -5.96
CA VAL A 207 -8.37 8.55 -7.09
C VAL A 207 -9.82 8.95 -7.39
N LYS A 208 -10.14 9.19 -8.65
CA LYS A 208 -11.50 9.31 -9.16
C LYS A 208 -11.78 8.18 -10.13
N ASP A 209 -13.00 7.62 -10.02
CA ASP A 209 -13.56 6.60 -10.91
C ASP A 209 -12.74 5.30 -11.01
N GLY A 210 -11.96 4.97 -9.99
CA GLY A 210 -11.15 3.74 -9.97
C GLY A 210 -11.97 2.48 -9.67
N VAL A 211 -11.65 1.38 -10.34
CA VAL A 211 -12.23 0.04 -10.15
C VAL A 211 -11.11 -0.98 -10.03
N ASP A 212 -11.22 -1.95 -9.13
CA ASP A 212 -10.29 -3.07 -8.90
C ASP A 212 -8.81 -2.66 -8.73
N ILE A 213 -8.57 -1.53 -8.08
CA ILE A 213 -7.24 -0.95 -7.92
C ILE A 213 -6.53 -1.54 -6.71
N GLU A 214 -5.33 -2.03 -6.91
CA GLU A 214 -4.38 -2.35 -5.85
C GLU A 214 -3.23 -1.32 -5.86
N CYS A 215 -3.00 -0.64 -4.72
CA CYS A 215 -1.89 0.26 -4.46
C CYS A 215 -1.67 1.39 -5.50
N ILE A 216 -2.28 2.55 -5.27
CA ILE A 216 -1.91 3.79 -5.95
C ILE A 216 -1.22 4.73 -4.94
N ALA A 217 0.01 5.13 -5.25
CA ALA A 217 0.75 6.10 -4.47
C ALA A 217 0.59 7.51 -5.01
N ALA A 218 0.26 8.43 -4.09
CA ALA A 218 0.45 9.88 -4.11
C ALA A 218 0.57 10.57 -5.49
N ASN A 219 -0.56 10.82 -6.16
CA ASN A 219 -0.78 11.93 -7.12
C ASN A 219 -2.21 11.86 -7.64
N PRO A 220 -2.81 12.95 -8.13
CA PRO A 220 -4.15 12.88 -8.72
C PRO A 220 -4.17 11.84 -9.84
N SER A 221 -5.11 10.93 -9.75
CA SER A 221 -5.36 9.91 -10.76
C SER A 221 -6.81 10.05 -11.23
N GLU A 222 -7.08 9.86 -12.50
CA GLU A 222 -8.43 9.93 -13.07
C GLU A 222 -8.67 8.74 -14.00
N VAL A 223 -9.87 8.16 -13.92
CA VAL A 223 -10.34 7.06 -14.77
C VAL A 223 -9.35 5.89 -14.80
N ILE A 224 -9.35 5.11 -13.74
CA ILE A 224 -8.51 3.91 -13.62
C ILE A 224 -9.42 2.69 -13.64
N TYR A 225 -9.03 1.67 -14.36
CA TYR A 225 -9.73 0.41 -14.42
C TYR A 225 -8.74 -0.74 -14.38
N ASN A 226 -8.86 -1.66 -13.42
CA ASN A 226 -8.04 -2.85 -13.27
C ASN A 226 -6.52 -2.59 -13.29
N SER A 227 -6.00 -1.79 -12.36
CA SER A 227 -4.57 -1.45 -12.28
C SER A 227 -3.92 -2.03 -11.03
N ILE A 228 -2.69 -2.49 -11.15
CA ILE A 228 -1.85 -2.96 -10.05
C ILE A 228 -0.57 -2.13 -10.01
N GLY A 229 -0.28 -1.49 -8.87
CA GLY A 229 0.98 -0.82 -8.63
C GLY A 229 1.22 0.42 -9.52
N CYS A 230 0.31 1.39 -9.51
CA CYS A 230 0.38 2.57 -10.36
C CYS A 230 0.62 3.85 -9.55
N SER A 231 1.29 4.84 -10.15
CA SER A 231 1.53 6.15 -9.53
C SER A 231 1.56 7.26 -10.58
N GLY A 232 0.89 8.41 -10.30
CA GLY A 232 0.91 9.57 -11.19
C GLY A 232 0.34 9.27 -12.58
N ILE A 233 -0.82 8.63 -12.64
CA ILE A 233 -1.40 8.10 -13.88
C ILE A 233 -2.70 8.80 -14.27
N GLN A 234 -2.99 8.79 -15.58
CA GLN A 234 -4.26 9.22 -16.14
C GLN A 234 -4.71 8.21 -17.21
N ASN A 235 -5.97 7.77 -17.16
CA ASN A 235 -6.57 6.87 -18.13
C ASN A 235 -5.72 5.59 -18.39
N VAL A 236 -5.49 4.81 -17.32
CA VAL A 236 -4.72 3.56 -17.39
C VAL A 236 -5.66 2.39 -17.20
N GLN A 237 -5.70 1.46 -18.16
CA GLN A 237 -6.62 0.33 -18.13
C GLN A 237 -5.88 -1.00 -18.28
N ASN A 238 -6.25 -2.00 -17.49
CA ASN A 238 -5.72 -3.37 -17.57
C ASN A 238 -4.18 -3.42 -17.64
N SER A 239 -3.51 -2.62 -16.82
CA SER A 239 -2.06 -2.46 -16.86
C SER A 239 -1.46 -2.55 -15.48
N CYS A 240 -0.21 -2.96 -15.37
CA CYS A 240 0.47 -3.08 -14.09
C CYS A 240 1.83 -2.38 -14.08
N ILE A 241 2.21 -1.84 -12.91
CA ILE A 241 3.46 -1.09 -12.70
C ILE A 241 3.59 0.07 -13.69
N VAL A 242 2.63 1.01 -13.64
CA VAL A 242 2.59 2.17 -14.52
C VAL A 242 2.83 3.44 -13.71
N TRP A 243 3.91 4.18 -14.03
CA TRP A 243 4.29 5.36 -13.28
C TRP A 243 4.43 6.58 -14.18
N PHE A 244 3.85 7.71 -13.76
CA PHE A 244 3.91 9.01 -14.45
C PHE A 244 3.53 8.95 -15.92
N SER A 245 2.45 8.24 -16.23
CA SER A 245 2.07 7.91 -17.60
C SER A 245 0.58 8.12 -17.84
N SER A 246 0.18 8.31 -19.12
CA SER A 246 -1.20 8.49 -19.50
C SER A 246 -1.58 7.66 -20.74
N ASP A 247 -2.86 7.31 -20.83
CA ASP A 247 -3.43 6.56 -21.94
C ASP A 247 -2.66 5.24 -22.20
N ILE A 248 -2.57 4.44 -21.14
CA ILE A 248 -1.87 3.15 -21.16
C ILE A 248 -2.87 2.01 -21.06
N TYR A 249 -2.80 1.08 -22.01
CA TYR A 249 -3.76 -0.01 -22.13
C TYR A 249 -3.06 -1.36 -22.25
N HIS A 250 -3.47 -2.33 -21.44
CA HIS A 250 -2.97 -3.70 -21.51
C HIS A 250 -1.43 -3.79 -21.52
N SER A 251 -0.76 -3.00 -20.69
CA SER A 251 0.70 -2.86 -20.71
C SER A 251 1.31 -3.08 -19.33
N GLU A 252 2.59 -3.42 -19.28
CA GLU A 252 3.29 -3.67 -18.02
C GLU A 252 4.66 -3.01 -17.96
N GLN A 253 5.03 -2.51 -16.77
CA GLN A 253 6.28 -1.80 -16.50
C GLN A 253 6.50 -0.58 -17.43
N ILE A 254 5.62 0.40 -17.31
CA ILE A 254 5.60 1.60 -18.16
C ILE A 254 5.90 2.85 -17.33
N TRP A 255 6.90 3.62 -17.70
CA TRP A 255 7.32 4.84 -17.02
C TRP A 255 7.34 6.05 -17.97
N ASN A 256 6.92 7.22 -17.48
CA ASN A 256 7.02 8.50 -18.19
C ASN A 256 6.55 8.42 -19.67
N SER A 257 5.47 7.70 -19.91
CA SER A 257 5.04 7.34 -21.26
C SER A 257 3.58 7.71 -21.49
N ARG A 258 3.19 7.81 -22.77
CA ARG A 258 1.80 8.05 -23.15
C ARG A 258 1.43 7.31 -24.44
N HIS A 259 0.12 7.03 -24.55
CA HIS A 259 -0.42 6.34 -25.74
C HIS A 259 0.30 5.02 -26.03
N CYS A 260 0.25 4.07 -25.08
CA CYS A 260 0.83 2.74 -25.22
C CYS A 260 -0.25 1.66 -25.12
N LEU A 261 -0.20 0.73 -26.06
CA LEU A 261 -1.08 -0.45 -26.10
C LEU A 261 -0.26 -1.72 -26.21
N LEU A 262 -0.51 -2.70 -25.31
CA LEU A 262 0.19 -3.99 -25.31
C LEU A 262 1.73 -3.84 -25.26
N CYS A 263 2.23 -2.91 -24.45
CA CYS A 263 3.65 -2.62 -24.34
C CYS A 263 4.24 -3.23 -23.06
N VAL A 264 5.54 -3.52 -23.09
CA VAL A 264 6.29 -4.13 -21.99
C VAL A 264 7.61 -3.40 -21.79
N SER A 265 7.91 -3.02 -20.52
CA SER A 265 9.19 -2.40 -20.12
C SER A 265 9.56 -1.17 -20.97
N ARG A 266 8.70 -0.16 -20.97
CA ARG A 266 8.93 1.07 -21.74
C ARG A 266 9.12 2.28 -20.83
N ASN A 267 10.05 3.14 -21.24
CA ASN A 267 10.30 4.42 -20.58
C ASN A 267 10.41 5.53 -21.64
N HIS A 268 9.74 6.65 -21.42
CA HIS A 268 9.65 7.77 -22.38
C HIS A 268 9.10 7.33 -23.76
N ALA A 269 8.18 6.37 -23.77
CA ALA A 269 7.51 5.91 -24.96
C ALA A 269 6.31 6.79 -25.32
N GLU A 270 6.07 6.92 -26.61
CA GLU A 270 4.94 7.67 -27.13
C GLU A 270 4.43 7.08 -28.44
N HIS A 271 3.11 6.84 -28.51
CA HIS A 271 2.44 6.24 -29.66
C HIS A 271 3.01 4.86 -30.05
N GLU A 272 3.06 3.95 -29.07
CA GLU A 272 3.57 2.60 -29.26
C GLU A 272 2.49 1.52 -29.12
N ILE A 273 2.55 0.54 -30.01
CA ILE A 273 1.78 -0.71 -29.93
C ILE A 273 2.76 -1.88 -30.03
N LEU A 274 2.73 -2.80 -29.07
CA LEU A 274 3.67 -3.94 -28.99
C LEU A 274 5.14 -3.46 -29.05
N ASN A 275 5.49 -2.44 -28.31
CA ASN A 275 6.81 -1.78 -28.28
C ASN A 275 7.27 -1.20 -29.62
N LYS A 276 6.39 -1.08 -30.60
CA LYS A 276 6.69 -0.48 -31.90
C LYS A 276 6.07 0.90 -32.01
N LYS A 277 6.89 1.90 -32.32
CA LYS A 277 6.47 3.29 -32.47
C LYS A 277 5.76 3.51 -33.81
N TYR A 278 4.70 4.32 -33.79
CA TYR A 278 3.92 4.73 -34.97
C TYR A 278 3.79 6.26 -35.03
N PRO A 279 3.60 6.85 -36.21
CA PRO A 279 3.11 8.21 -36.34
C PRO A 279 1.74 8.36 -35.63
N PRO A 280 1.42 9.53 -35.03
CA PRO A 280 0.20 9.67 -34.25
C PRO A 280 -1.09 9.22 -34.95
N GLU A 281 -1.31 9.64 -36.19
CA GLU A 281 -2.50 9.27 -36.96
C GLU A 281 -2.60 7.75 -37.19
N GLU A 282 -1.48 7.11 -37.51
CA GLU A 282 -1.42 5.65 -37.67
C GLU A 282 -1.64 4.90 -36.39
N TYR A 283 -1.07 5.43 -35.26
CA TYR A 283 -1.29 4.88 -33.92
C TYR A 283 -2.77 4.83 -33.57
N PHE A 284 -3.48 5.97 -33.65
CA PHE A 284 -4.88 6.03 -33.26
C PHE A 284 -5.76 5.15 -34.15
N LYS A 285 -5.46 5.06 -35.44
CA LYS A 285 -6.16 4.13 -36.35
C LYS A 285 -5.98 2.67 -35.94
N LYS A 286 -4.74 2.23 -35.74
CA LYS A 286 -4.42 0.86 -35.30
C LYS A 286 -4.94 0.55 -33.90
N PHE A 287 -4.85 1.50 -32.99
CA PHE A 287 -5.40 1.39 -31.66
C PHE A 287 -6.89 1.07 -31.69
N GLU A 288 -7.66 1.82 -32.47
CA GLU A 288 -9.09 1.59 -32.58
C GLU A 288 -9.42 0.25 -33.28
N GLU A 289 -8.69 -0.14 -34.31
CA GLU A 289 -8.84 -1.44 -34.95
C GLU A 289 -8.64 -2.59 -33.93
N ILE A 290 -7.53 -2.60 -33.18
CA ILE A 290 -7.23 -3.62 -32.18
C ILE A 290 -8.27 -3.59 -31.03
N LYS A 291 -8.66 -2.40 -30.57
CA LYS A 291 -9.68 -2.25 -29.54
C LYS A 291 -11.02 -2.87 -29.95
N GLN A 292 -11.47 -2.64 -31.17
CA GLN A 292 -12.71 -3.22 -31.69
C GLN A 292 -12.62 -4.75 -31.82
N GLU A 293 -11.48 -5.30 -32.24
CA GLU A 293 -11.24 -6.74 -32.24
C GLU A 293 -11.29 -7.32 -30.82
N MET A 294 -10.67 -6.66 -29.83
CA MET A 294 -10.68 -7.08 -28.43
C MET A 294 -12.07 -7.01 -27.80
N LEU A 295 -12.85 -5.96 -28.12
CA LEU A 295 -14.24 -5.81 -27.67
C LEU A 295 -15.13 -6.92 -28.26
N ALA A 296 -15.01 -7.18 -29.55
CA ALA A 296 -15.77 -8.24 -30.22
C ALA A 296 -15.46 -9.63 -29.65
N ALA A 297 -14.24 -9.85 -29.19
CA ALA A 297 -13.81 -11.09 -28.57
C ALA A 297 -14.10 -11.13 -27.03
N GLY A 298 -14.63 -10.05 -26.44
CA GLY A 298 -14.92 -9.96 -25.00
C GLY A 298 -13.68 -9.90 -24.09
N VAL A 299 -12.50 -9.54 -24.62
CA VAL A 299 -11.25 -9.52 -23.87
C VAL A 299 -10.75 -8.12 -23.50
N TRP A 300 -11.33 -7.04 -24.05
CA TRP A 300 -10.91 -5.67 -23.74
C TRP A 300 -11.03 -5.33 -22.25
N ASN A 301 -12.10 -5.79 -21.60
CA ASN A 301 -12.35 -5.50 -20.18
C ASN A 301 -11.83 -6.60 -19.25
N GLN A 302 -10.87 -7.40 -19.68
CA GLN A 302 -10.32 -8.47 -18.85
C GLN A 302 -8.84 -8.21 -18.55
N ILE A 303 -8.44 -8.35 -17.27
CA ILE A 303 -7.04 -8.53 -16.91
C ILE A 303 -6.68 -9.96 -17.30
N ASN A 304 -6.31 -10.19 -18.53
CA ASN A 304 -6.00 -11.53 -19.04
C ASN A 304 -4.57 -11.65 -19.50
N PHE A 305 -3.65 -11.14 -18.69
CA PHE A 305 -2.26 -11.46 -18.93
C PHE A 305 -1.88 -12.54 -17.92
N PRO A 306 -1.85 -13.81 -18.32
CA PRO A 306 -1.37 -14.86 -17.45
C PRO A 306 0.03 -14.47 -16.99
N SER A 307 0.29 -14.62 -15.69
CA SER A 307 1.63 -14.48 -15.15
C SER A 307 2.61 -15.25 -16.04
N THR A 308 3.71 -14.62 -16.42
CA THR A 308 4.76 -15.28 -17.22
C THR A 308 5.54 -16.28 -16.37
N TYR A 309 5.44 -16.16 -15.05
CA TYR A 309 6.11 -17.00 -14.05
C TYR A 309 5.10 -17.56 -13.07
N LYS A 310 5.40 -18.69 -12.47
CA LYS A 310 4.59 -19.24 -11.39
C LYS A 310 4.78 -18.40 -10.13
N TYR A 311 3.77 -18.38 -9.26
CA TYR A 311 3.83 -17.65 -7.98
C TYR A 311 5.04 -18.07 -7.15
N GLU A 312 5.33 -19.36 -7.10
CA GLU A 312 6.44 -19.97 -6.36
C GLU A 312 7.82 -19.52 -6.88
N ASP A 313 7.90 -19.03 -8.11
CA ASP A 313 9.13 -18.51 -8.71
C ASP A 313 9.28 -16.99 -8.51
N THR A 314 8.38 -16.36 -7.74
CA THR A 314 8.36 -14.90 -7.52
C THR A 314 8.79 -14.55 -6.10
N LEU A 315 9.27 -13.31 -5.90
CA LEU A 315 9.55 -12.78 -4.56
C LEU A 315 8.30 -12.65 -3.69
N ALA A 316 7.11 -12.58 -4.28
CA ALA A 316 5.86 -12.51 -3.53
C ALA A 316 5.69 -13.72 -2.60
N GLU A 317 6.13 -14.90 -3.01
CA GLU A 317 6.13 -16.08 -2.16
C GLU A 317 6.97 -15.88 -0.89
N LEU A 318 8.16 -15.28 -1.01
CA LEU A 318 9.02 -15.01 0.14
C LEU A 318 8.44 -13.97 1.11
N TYR A 319 7.64 -13.00 0.62
CA TYR A 319 7.02 -11.99 1.46
C TYR A 319 5.78 -12.50 2.19
N TYR A 320 4.98 -13.37 1.58
CA TYR A 320 3.66 -13.75 2.09
C TYR A 320 3.56 -15.20 2.60
N SER A 321 4.63 -15.99 2.50
CA SER A 321 4.66 -17.39 2.97
C SER A 321 5.20 -17.58 4.39
N ARG A 322 5.36 -16.48 5.14
CA ARG A 322 5.87 -16.51 6.52
C ARG A 322 4.77 -16.35 7.55
#